data_18b0fa71ae086bcaac9c43153b726dd4
#
_entry.id   18b0fa71ae086bcaac9c43153b726dd4
#
_cell.length_a   1.000
_cell.length_b   1.000
_cell.length_c   1.000
_cell.angle_alpha   90.00
_cell.angle_beta   90.00
_cell.angle_gamma   90.00
#
_symmetry.space_group_name_H-M   'P 1'
#
loop_
_entity.id
_entity.type
_entity.pdbx_description
1 polymer ?
#
loop_
_entity_poly.entity_id
_entity_poly.type
_entity_poly.pdbx_seq_one_letter_code
_entity_poly.pdbx_strand_id
1 'polypeptide(L)'
;VTFTETGIRDISWDSGNIGMQLGEVMSMRDCLYALFIQSANEVAAQIAEYVGGTEQNFIDMMNKRAAEIGCTNTHFTNASGLPDDNHYSTARDMALIMREAKKNKTFRKIMKKQTYTIKPTNMNSESRRLHTHHPMFAEESPYHYGGCIGGKTGSTNAAGSTLVTVVKRKAGTYI
;
A
#
# COMPACT_ATOMS: atom_id res chain seq x y z
N VAL A 1 12.63 -6.12 -9.48
CA VAL A 1 12.64 -4.65 -9.39
C VAL A 1 13.97 -4.22 -8.79
N THR A 2 14.72 -3.40 -9.51
CA THR A 2 15.92 -2.75 -9.03
C THR A 2 15.56 -1.36 -8.54
N PHE A 3 16.02 -0.99 -7.34
CA PHE A 3 15.73 0.32 -6.76
C PHE A 3 16.65 1.38 -7.35
N THR A 4 16.05 2.42 -7.88
CA THR A 4 16.69 3.60 -8.48
C THR A 4 16.64 4.79 -7.51
N GLU A 5 17.12 5.94 -7.93
CA GLU A 5 16.98 7.19 -7.16
C GLU A 5 15.53 7.55 -6.87
N THR A 6 14.60 7.20 -7.78
CA THR A 6 13.15 7.40 -7.57
C THR A 6 12.66 6.67 -6.32
N GLY A 7 13.03 5.40 -6.15
CA GLY A 7 12.59 4.62 -5.00
C GLY A 7 13.23 5.01 -3.67
N ILE A 8 14.41 5.64 -3.67
CA ILE A 8 15.10 5.95 -2.42
C ILE A 8 15.00 7.42 -1.98
N ARG A 9 14.55 8.36 -2.85
CA ARG A 9 14.54 9.80 -2.53
C ARG A 9 13.58 10.16 -1.38
N ASP A 10 12.51 9.40 -1.20
CA ASP A 10 11.43 9.68 -0.23
C ASP A 10 11.56 8.84 1.05
N ILE A 11 12.72 8.26 1.31
CA ILE A 11 13.01 7.54 2.56
C ILE A 11 13.28 8.58 3.63
N SER A 12 12.28 8.86 4.47
CA SER A 12 12.46 9.64 5.70
C SER A 12 12.30 8.74 6.92
N TRP A 13 12.96 9.09 8.01
CA TRP A 13 12.95 8.30 9.25
C TRP A 13 11.56 8.19 9.90
N ASP A 14 10.65 9.14 9.62
CA ASP A 14 9.30 9.25 10.15
C ASP A 14 8.23 8.72 9.19
N SER A 15 8.61 8.24 8.02
CA SER A 15 7.71 7.66 7.03
C SER A 15 7.79 6.14 6.98
N GLY A 16 6.71 5.48 6.55
CA GLY A 16 6.71 4.04 6.33
C GLY A 16 7.74 3.64 5.29
N ASN A 17 8.76 2.87 5.68
CA ASN A 17 9.80 2.36 4.78
C ASN A 17 10.34 1.02 5.29
N ILE A 18 11.14 0.34 4.47
CA ILE A 18 11.87 -0.89 4.81
C ILE A 18 13.37 -0.74 4.59
N GLY A 19 13.84 0.48 4.33
CA GLY A 19 15.26 0.83 4.18
C GLY A 19 15.90 0.25 2.93
N MET A 20 15.26 0.42 1.77
CA MET A 20 15.86 0.02 0.49
C MET A 20 17.03 0.91 0.11
N GLN A 21 17.99 0.34 -0.61
CA GLN A 21 19.21 1.02 -1.04
C GLN A 21 19.26 1.16 -2.56
N LEU A 22 19.96 2.16 -3.06
CA LEU A 22 20.21 2.34 -4.50
C LEU A 22 20.89 1.10 -5.08
N GLY A 23 20.31 0.51 -6.13
CA GLY A 23 20.81 -0.71 -6.76
C GLY A 23 20.39 -2.01 -6.03
N GLU A 24 19.66 -1.93 -4.93
CA GLU A 24 19.11 -3.11 -4.28
C GLU A 24 18.03 -3.75 -5.15
N VAL A 25 18.00 -5.08 -5.20
CA VAL A 25 17.07 -5.86 -6.04
C VAL A 25 16.11 -6.64 -5.18
N MET A 26 14.81 -6.47 -5.45
CA MET A 26 13.76 -7.19 -4.77
C MET A 26 12.73 -7.75 -5.77
N SER A 27 12.12 -8.90 -5.47
CA SER A 27 11.07 -9.43 -6.32
C SER A 27 9.82 -8.51 -6.29
N MET A 28 9.07 -8.42 -7.39
CA MET A 28 7.79 -7.68 -7.40
C MET A 28 6.83 -8.20 -6.32
N ARG A 29 6.87 -9.50 -6.05
CA ARG A 29 6.05 -10.10 -4.98
C ARG A 29 6.41 -9.51 -3.62
N ASP A 30 7.69 -9.43 -3.28
CA ASP A 30 8.16 -8.89 -1.99
C ASP A 30 7.86 -7.39 -1.91
N CYS A 31 8.01 -6.65 -3.04
CA CYS A 31 7.60 -5.26 -3.14
C CYS A 31 6.11 -5.06 -2.79
N LEU A 32 5.22 -5.89 -3.34
CA LEU A 32 3.78 -5.81 -3.06
C LEU A 32 3.45 -6.14 -1.59
N TYR A 33 4.16 -7.08 -0.96
CA TYR A 33 4.01 -7.33 0.47
C TYR A 33 4.54 -6.17 1.33
N ALA A 34 5.69 -5.60 0.98
CA ALA A 34 6.25 -4.44 1.68
C ALA A 34 5.32 -3.23 1.59
N LEU A 35 4.82 -2.93 0.40
CA LEU A 35 3.88 -1.85 0.16
C LEU A 35 2.60 -2.02 1.00
N PHE A 36 2.02 -3.21 1.03
CA PHE A 36 0.73 -3.42 1.67
C PHE A 36 0.83 -3.58 3.19
N ILE A 37 1.79 -4.38 3.69
CA ILE A 37 1.93 -4.72 5.11
C ILE A 37 2.64 -3.60 5.88
N GLN A 38 3.76 -3.08 5.35
CA GLN A 38 4.60 -2.09 6.02
C GLN A 38 4.33 -0.65 5.59
N SER A 39 3.48 -0.45 4.56
CA SER A 39 3.26 0.89 3.97
C SER A 39 4.55 1.55 3.45
N ALA A 40 5.43 0.77 2.84
CA ALA A 40 6.74 1.25 2.38
C ALA A 40 6.60 2.24 1.22
N ASN A 41 6.85 3.53 1.48
CA ASN A 41 6.66 4.62 0.52
C ASN A 41 7.67 4.54 -0.63
N GLU A 42 8.93 4.23 -0.33
CA GLU A 42 10.00 4.04 -1.32
C GLU A 42 9.66 2.89 -2.28
N VAL A 43 8.99 1.86 -1.78
CA VAL A 43 8.54 0.74 -2.60
C VAL A 43 7.38 1.15 -3.50
N ALA A 44 6.48 2.03 -3.03
CA ALA A 44 5.39 2.57 -3.85
C ALA A 44 5.93 3.36 -5.04
N ALA A 45 6.88 4.29 -4.79
CA ALA A 45 7.53 5.08 -5.83
C ALA A 45 8.28 4.19 -6.84
N GLN A 46 9.03 3.19 -6.35
CA GLN A 46 9.77 2.28 -7.22
C GLN A 46 8.86 1.37 -8.06
N ILE A 47 7.74 0.89 -7.52
CA ILE A 47 6.73 0.15 -8.29
C ILE A 47 6.13 1.06 -9.37
N ALA A 48 5.85 2.32 -9.04
CA ALA A 48 5.29 3.29 -9.97
C ALA A 48 6.22 3.51 -11.17
N GLU A 49 7.49 3.77 -10.92
CA GLU A 49 8.49 3.89 -11.99
C GLU A 49 8.62 2.60 -12.80
N TYR A 50 8.72 1.44 -12.13
CA TYR A 50 8.89 0.14 -12.80
C TYR A 50 7.73 -0.21 -13.74
N VAL A 51 6.49 0.10 -13.35
CA VAL A 51 5.29 -0.24 -14.12
C VAL A 51 4.95 0.83 -15.16
N GLY A 52 5.09 2.11 -14.80
CA GLY A 52 4.74 3.24 -15.64
C GLY A 52 5.87 3.66 -16.60
N GLY A 53 7.09 3.17 -16.39
CA GLY A 53 8.29 3.70 -17.02
C GLY A 53 8.76 5.01 -16.42
N THR A 54 7.83 5.80 -15.90
CA THR A 54 8.04 6.95 -15.01
C THR A 54 6.97 6.96 -13.92
N GLU A 55 7.27 7.59 -12.78
CA GLU A 55 6.28 7.74 -11.71
C GLU A 55 5.05 8.52 -12.18
N GLN A 56 5.25 9.59 -12.97
CA GLN A 56 4.14 10.39 -13.51
C GLN A 56 3.18 9.57 -14.39
N ASN A 57 3.71 8.75 -15.29
CA ASN A 57 2.87 7.87 -16.11
C ASN A 57 2.03 6.92 -15.25
N PHE A 58 2.61 6.41 -14.15
CA PHE A 58 1.88 5.55 -13.23
C PHE A 58 0.78 6.31 -12.49
N ILE A 59 1.04 7.54 -12.05
CA ILE A 59 0.04 8.42 -11.43
C ILE A 59 -1.12 8.67 -12.41
N ASP A 60 -0.83 8.94 -13.67
CA ASP A 60 -1.84 9.11 -14.72
C ASP A 60 -2.67 7.83 -14.90
N MET A 61 -2.03 6.64 -14.86
CA MET A 61 -2.73 5.36 -14.86
C MET A 61 -3.62 5.18 -13.63
N MET A 62 -3.18 5.59 -12.44
CA MET A 62 -3.97 5.54 -11.20
C MET A 62 -5.23 6.41 -11.33
N ASN A 63 -5.09 7.67 -11.78
CA ASN A 63 -6.21 8.60 -11.96
C ASN A 63 -7.19 8.10 -13.01
N LYS A 64 -6.68 7.63 -14.16
CA LYS A 64 -7.50 7.01 -15.19
C LYS A 64 -8.29 5.82 -14.64
N ARG A 65 -7.63 4.93 -13.89
CA ARG A 65 -8.28 3.75 -13.31
C ARG A 65 -9.33 4.12 -12.27
N ALA A 66 -9.07 5.13 -11.45
CA ALA A 66 -10.05 5.64 -10.49
C ALA A 66 -11.32 6.12 -11.19
N ALA A 67 -11.18 6.91 -12.25
CA ALA A 67 -12.32 7.36 -13.06
C ALA A 67 -13.10 6.19 -13.70
N GLU A 68 -12.42 5.20 -14.28
CA GLU A 68 -13.02 4.02 -14.90
C GLU A 68 -13.88 3.20 -13.93
N ILE A 69 -13.50 3.12 -12.66
CA ILE A 69 -14.26 2.40 -11.63
C ILE A 69 -15.32 3.24 -10.93
N GLY A 70 -15.50 4.49 -11.36
CA GLY A 70 -16.56 5.39 -10.92
C GLY A 70 -16.20 6.26 -9.71
N CYS A 71 -14.91 6.48 -9.43
CA CYS A 71 -14.46 7.47 -8.46
C CYS A 71 -14.63 8.87 -9.05
N THR A 72 -15.46 9.70 -8.42
CA THR A 72 -15.78 11.05 -8.91
C THR A 72 -15.12 12.15 -8.11
N ASN A 73 -14.55 11.83 -6.95
CA ASN A 73 -13.91 12.76 -6.02
C ASN A 73 -12.57 12.21 -5.52
N THR A 74 -11.76 11.75 -6.47
CA THR A 74 -10.43 11.19 -6.20
C THR A 74 -9.43 11.76 -7.20
N HIS A 75 -8.32 12.25 -6.69
CA HIS A 75 -7.17 12.65 -7.49
C HIS A 75 -5.87 12.25 -6.78
N PHE A 76 -5.00 11.56 -7.49
CA PHE A 76 -3.69 11.13 -7.03
C PHE A 76 -2.60 12.00 -7.65
N THR A 77 -1.64 12.46 -6.83
CA THR A 77 -0.45 13.19 -7.25
C THR A 77 0.84 12.42 -7.02
N ASN A 78 0.77 11.32 -6.27
CA ASN A 78 1.89 10.41 -6.02
C ASN A 78 1.38 8.98 -5.79
N ALA A 79 2.30 8.02 -5.78
CA ALA A 79 1.97 6.60 -5.62
C ALA A 79 1.91 6.15 -4.15
N SER A 80 2.49 6.92 -3.22
CA SER A 80 2.63 6.55 -1.81
C SER A 80 1.48 7.02 -0.93
N GLY A 81 0.79 8.10 -1.29
CA GLY A 81 -0.22 8.77 -0.48
C GLY A 81 0.37 9.83 0.46
N LEU A 82 1.61 10.25 0.23
CA LEU A 82 2.20 11.38 0.96
C LEU A 82 1.40 12.67 0.69
N PRO A 83 1.35 13.60 1.65
CA PRO A 83 0.53 14.79 1.55
C PRO A 83 0.87 15.68 0.34
N ASP A 84 -0.17 16.11 -0.35
CA ASP A 84 -0.16 17.12 -1.38
C ASP A 84 -1.55 17.74 -1.43
N ASP A 85 -1.68 19.06 -1.65
CA ASP A 85 -2.96 19.77 -1.62
C ASP A 85 -3.95 19.26 -2.67
N ASN A 86 -3.44 18.68 -3.77
CA ASN A 86 -4.23 18.10 -4.84
C ASN A 86 -4.39 16.57 -4.72
N HIS A 87 -3.89 15.94 -3.63
CA HIS A 87 -4.01 14.51 -3.38
C HIS A 87 -5.20 14.27 -2.44
N TYR A 88 -6.32 13.87 -2.98
CA TYR A 88 -7.55 13.68 -2.21
C TYR A 88 -8.38 12.48 -2.68
N SER A 89 -9.22 12.00 -1.79
CA SER A 89 -10.22 10.98 -2.07
C SER A 89 -11.40 11.12 -1.09
N THR A 90 -12.39 10.24 -1.23
CA THR A 90 -13.53 10.13 -0.31
C THR A 90 -13.65 8.71 0.23
N ALA A 91 -14.36 8.54 1.34
CA ALA A 91 -14.65 7.21 1.89
C ALA A 91 -15.37 6.31 0.86
N ARG A 92 -16.29 6.88 0.07
CA ARG A 92 -17.00 6.17 -0.99
C ARG A 92 -16.04 5.68 -2.08
N ASP A 93 -15.18 6.56 -2.58
CA ASP A 93 -14.24 6.23 -3.66
C ASP A 93 -13.20 5.20 -3.19
N MET A 94 -12.69 5.33 -1.96
CA MET A 94 -11.80 4.34 -1.37
C MET A 94 -12.48 2.97 -1.24
N ALA A 95 -13.76 2.91 -0.93
CA ALA A 95 -14.53 1.66 -0.94
C ALA A 95 -14.67 1.07 -2.35
N LEU A 96 -14.85 1.91 -3.40
CA LEU A 96 -14.85 1.47 -4.79
C LEU A 96 -13.49 0.90 -5.20
N ILE A 97 -12.40 1.58 -4.86
CA ILE A 97 -11.02 1.13 -5.13
C ILE A 97 -10.77 -0.22 -4.44
N MET A 98 -11.09 -0.34 -3.15
CA MET A 98 -10.93 -1.60 -2.41
C MET A 98 -11.78 -2.72 -3.02
N ARG A 99 -13.01 -2.45 -3.41
CA ARG A 99 -13.89 -3.41 -4.09
C ARG A 99 -13.29 -3.91 -5.39
N GLU A 100 -12.72 -3.02 -6.19
CA GLU A 100 -12.05 -3.36 -7.45
C GLU A 100 -10.79 -4.19 -7.20
N ALA A 101 -9.91 -3.73 -6.29
CA ALA A 101 -8.68 -4.44 -5.94
C ALA A 101 -8.95 -5.88 -5.46
N LYS A 102 -10.03 -6.10 -4.72
CA LYS A 102 -10.46 -7.43 -4.24
C LYS A 102 -10.86 -8.40 -5.36
N LYS A 103 -11.10 -7.96 -6.58
CA LYS A 103 -11.30 -8.88 -7.72
C LYS A 103 -10.01 -9.64 -8.05
N ASN A 104 -8.84 -9.04 -7.79
CA ASN A 104 -7.54 -9.66 -8.03
C ASN A 104 -7.21 -10.72 -6.96
N LYS A 105 -6.84 -11.94 -7.41
CA LYS A 105 -6.50 -13.06 -6.52
C LYS A 105 -5.25 -12.79 -5.68
N THR A 106 -4.22 -12.17 -6.28
CA THR A 106 -2.96 -11.84 -5.59
C THR A 106 -3.20 -10.79 -4.51
N PHE A 107 -3.97 -9.75 -4.82
CA PHE A 107 -4.36 -8.75 -3.83
C PHE A 107 -5.07 -9.38 -2.62
N ARG A 108 -6.06 -10.25 -2.87
CA ARG A 108 -6.76 -10.96 -1.77
C ARG A 108 -5.82 -11.83 -0.92
N LYS A 109 -4.77 -12.41 -1.52
CA LYS A 109 -3.77 -13.19 -0.79
C LYS A 109 -2.90 -12.30 0.09
N ILE A 110 -2.48 -11.14 -0.43
CA ILE A 110 -1.60 -10.21 0.28
C ILE A 110 -2.35 -9.55 1.44
N MET A 111 -3.55 -9.03 1.21
CA MET A 111 -4.32 -8.29 2.22
C MET A 111 -4.69 -9.11 3.47
N LYS A 112 -4.65 -10.45 3.37
CA LYS A 112 -4.93 -11.37 4.48
C LYS A 112 -3.69 -11.72 5.32
N LYS A 113 -2.53 -11.15 5.01
CA LYS A 113 -1.30 -11.43 5.74
C LYS A 113 -1.07 -10.40 6.83
N GLN A 114 -0.87 -10.87 8.04
CA GLN A 114 -0.48 -10.03 9.18
C GLN A 114 1.04 -9.85 9.24
N THR A 115 1.78 -10.86 8.79
CA THR A 115 3.24 -10.83 8.77
C THR A 115 3.77 -11.38 7.45
N TYR A 116 4.95 -10.90 7.06
CA TYR A 116 5.69 -11.44 5.92
C TYR A 116 7.19 -11.26 6.15
N THR A 117 8.00 -12.20 5.68
CA THR A 117 9.47 -12.09 5.78
C THR A 117 10.06 -12.02 4.38
N ILE A 118 10.72 -10.90 4.10
CA ILE A 118 11.55 -10.72 2.90
C ILE A 118 12.91 -11.33 3.20
N LYS A 119 13.39 -12.18 2.30
CA LYS A 119 14.71 -12.83 2.40
C LYS A 119 15.83 -11.80 2.15
N PRO A 120 17.09 -12.12 2.51
CA PRO A 120 18.25 -11.31 2.13
C PRO A 120 18.23 -10.95 0.64
N THR A 121 18.76 -9.77 0.35
CA THR A 121 18.90 -9.22 -1.00
C THR A 121 20.38 -9.19 -1.42
N ASN A 122 20.66 -8.63 -2.59
CA ASN A 122 22.03 -8.38 -3.02
C ASN A 122 22.80 -7.36 -2.19
N MET A 123 22.10 -6.53 -1.39
CA MET A 123 22.71 -5.45 -0.60
C MET A 123 22.41 -5.53 0.89
N ASN A 124 21.52 -6.42 1.32
CA ASN A 124 21.22 -6.63 2.72
C ASN A 124 21.25 -8.13 3.03
N SER A 125 22.18 -8.55 3.88
CA SER A 125 22.35 -9.94 4.31
C SER A 125 21.31 -10.40 5.34
N GLU A 126 20.51 -9.47 5.91
CA GLU A 126 19.49 -9.78 6.88
C GLU A 126 18.10 -9.86 6.25
N SER A 127 17.26 -10.71 6.81
CA SER A 127 15.84 -10.77 6.44
C SER A 127 15.06 -9.62 7.08
N ARG A 128 14.13 -9.02 6.33
CA ARG A 128 13.20 -8.00 6.85
C ARG A 128 11.88 -8.64 7.23
N ARG A 129 11.51 -8.58 8.51
CA ARG A 129 10.22 -9.07 8.98
C ARG A 129 9.22 -7.93 9.03
N LEU A 130 8.17 -8.05 8.23
CA LEU A 130 7.08 -7.08 8.11
C LEU A 130 5.92 -7.45 9.02
N HIS A 131 5.24 -6.46 9.59
CA HIS A 131 4.06 -6.61 10.42
C HIS A 131 2.96 -5.64 9.99
N THR A 132 1.71 -6.10 10.06
CA THR A 132 0.57 -5.24 9.74
C THR A 132 0.38 -4.14 10.80
N HIS A 133 0.08 -2.94 10.32
CA HIS A 133 -0.31 -1.81 11.18
C HIS A 133 -1.83 -1.65 11.29
N HIS A 134 -2.62 -2.62 10.79
CA HIS A 134 -4.07 -2.55 10.77
C HIS A 134 -4.67 -3.02 12.10
N PRO A 135 -5.15 -2.11 12.98
CA PRO A 135 -5.51 -2.47 14.36
C PRO A 135 -6.72 -3.39 14.46
N MET A 136 -7.69 -3.31 13.53
CA MET A 136 -8.84 -4.22 13.52
C MET A 136 -8.50 -5.60 12.98
N PHE A 137 -7.36 -5.76 12.31
CA PHE A 137 -6.92 -7.01 11.70
C PHE A 137 -5.86 -7.74 12.52
N ALA A 138 -4.96 -7.02 13.22
CA ALA A 138 -3.94 -7.58 14.09
C ALA A 138 -4.58 -8.30 15.30
N GLU A 139 -4.28 -9.58 15.49
CA GLU A 139 -4.90 -10.42 16.53
C GLU A 139 -4.56 -9.96 17.94
N GLU A 140 -3.37 -9.41 18.16
CA GLU A 140 -2.90 -8.87 19.44
C GLU A 140 -3.41 -7.45 19.75
N SER A 141 -4.12 -6.83 18.82
CA SER A 141 -4.63 -5.47 18.99
C SER A 141 -5.86 -5.43 19.91
N PRO A 142 -5.97 -4.46 20.81
CA PRO A 142 -7.19 -4.23 21.61
C PRO A 142 -8.40 -3.86 20.75
N TYR A 143 -8.19 -3.46 19.49
CA TYR A 143 -9.23 -3.13 18.53
C TYR A 143 -9.53 -4.28 17.57
N HIS A 144 -9.01 -5.47 17.83
CA HIS A 144 -9.22 -6.63 16.95
C HIS A 144 -10.70 -6.91 16.73
N TYR A 145 -11.07 -7.18 15.49
CA TYR A 145 -12.43 -7.48 15.09
C TYR A 145 -12.47 -8.79 14.30
N GLY A 146 -12.98 -9.87 14.89
CA GLY A 146 -12.96 -11.23 14.34
C GLY A 146 -13.63 -11.45 12.97
N GLY A 147 -14.30 -10.41 12.42
CA GLY A 147 -14.79 -10.42 11.04
C GLY A 147 -13.89 -9.70 10.04
N CYS A 148 -12.87 -9.00 10.52
CA CYS A 148 -11.93 -8.30 9.67
C CYS A 148 -11.05 -9.31 8.91
N ILE A 149 -10.95 -9.16 7.60
CA ILE A 149 -10.13 -10.03 6.73
C ILE A 149 -8.98 -9.28 6.07
N GLY A 150 -8.73 -8.06 6.50
CA GLY A 150 -7.65 -7.19 6.03
C GLY A 150 -8.14 -5.79 5.65
N GLY A 151 -7.23 -4.98 5.21
CA GLY A 151 -7.46 -3.58 4.86
C GLY A 151 -6.16 -2.83 4.72
N LYS A 152 -6.23 -1.50 4.68
CA LYS A 152 -5.06 -0.62 4.61
C LYS A 152 -5.23 0.57 5.54
N THR A 153 -4.21 0.87 6.29
CA THR A 153 -4.10 2.08 7.12
C THR A 153 -3.34 3.16 6.39
N GLY A 154 -3.56 4.41 6.76
CA GLY A 154 -2.74 5.55 6.40
C GLY A 154 -2.64 6.49 7.60
N SER A 155 -1.52 7.17 7.73
CA SER A 155 -1.32 8.19 8.76
C SER A 155 -0.32 9.23 8.27
N THR A 156 -0.72 10.48 8.30
CA THR A 156 0.14 11.65 8.12
C THR A 156 -0.34 12.77 9.02
N ASN A 157 0.52 13.75 9.29
CA ASN A 157 0.10 14.91 10.08
C ASN A 157 -1.04 15.69 9.42
N ALA A 158 -1.07 15.75 8.09
CA ALA A 158 -2.11 16.47 7.34
C ALA A 158 -3.43 15.68 7.26
N ALA A 159 -3.38 14.37 7.03
CA ALA A 159 -4.56 13.54 6.83
C ALA A 159 -5.13 12.96 8.14
N GLY A 160 -4.35 12.99 9.24
CA GLY A 160 -4.69 12.22 10.43
C GLY A 160 -4.60 10.72 10.19
N SER A 161 -5.38 9.94 10.94
CA SER A 161 -5.46 8.48 10.78
C SER A 161 -6.59 8.11 9.82
N THR A 162 -6.27 7.35 8.80
CA THR A 162 -7.20 6.86 7.77
C THR A 162 -7.22 5.34 7.72
N LEU A 163 -8.35 4.76 7.33
CA LEU A 163 -8.55 3.32 7.33
C LEU A 163 -9.54 2.88 6.25
N VAL A 164 -9.16 1.86 5.49
CA VAL A 164 -10.09 1.08 4.66
C VAL A 164 -10.06 -0.36 5.15
N THR A 165 -11.18 -0.88 5.63
CA THR A 165 -11.29 -2.21 6.23
C THR A 165 -12.24 -3.10 5.44
N VAL A 166 -11.88 -4.35 5.27
CA VAL A 166 -12.74 -5.38 4.67
C VAL A 166 -13.21 -6.34 5.75
N VAL A 167 -14.52 -6.44 5.89
CA VAL A 167 -15.17 -7.30 6.88
C VAL A 167 -16.01 -8.37 6.17
N LYS A 168 -15.87 -9.62 6.60
CA LYS A 168 -16.71 -10.74 6.14
C LYS A 168 -17.70 -11.14 7.23
N ARG A 169 -18.97 -11.22 6.89
CA ARG A 169 -20.07 -11.68 7.73
C ARG A 169 -20.89 -12.75 7.01
N LYS A 170 -21.82 -13.42 7.74
CA LYS A 170 -22.75 -14.40 7.15
C LYS A 170 -23.56 -13.80 5.99
N ALA A 171 -23.99 -12.55 6.14
CA ALA A 171 -24.80 -11.83 5.15
C ALA A 171 -23.99 -11.27 3.96
N GLY A 172 -22.65 -11.24 4.01
CA GLY A 172 -21.84 -10.72 2.92
C GLY A 172 -20.48 -10.18 3.32
N THR A 173 -19.88 -9.45 2.40
CA THR A 173 -18.61 -8.75 2.60
C THR A 173 -18.84 -7.24 2.54
N TYR A 174 -18.32 -6.51 3.50
CA TYR A 174 -18.44 -5.06 3.67
C TYR A 174 -17.07 -4.40 3.57
N ILE A 175 -17.06 -3.16 3.11
CA ILE A 175 -15.88 -2.30 3.02
C ILE A 175 -16.22 -0.97 3.67
#